data_8585de811f4fa147bdab195c57da302f
#
_entry.id   8585de811f4fa147bdab195c57da302f
#
_cell.length_a   1.000
_cell.length_b   1.000
_cell.length_c   1.000
_cell.angle_alpha   90.00
_cell.angle_beta   90.00
_cell.angle_gamma   90.00
#
_symmetry.space_group_name_H-M   'P 1'
#
loop_
_entity.id
_entity.type
_entity.pdbx_description
1 polymer ?
#
loop_
_entity_poly.entity_id
_entity_poly.type
_entity_poly.pdbx_seq_one_letter_code
_entity_poly.pdbx_strand_id
1 'polypeptide(L)'
;LSSSSAASDVYKRQGKENQSGRFYTSVDMKHWEHQSDLFGYFECMELFKLPVDGDETNTRWVIYSGDAKYAVGDFDGKTFTPEHQGKHRLHYGTYYASQTFDNAPGGRKIQVGWNTSQSAPEAPYAGHHSFPHNLTLHKEAEGIRMRANPIEEIKELRVKSHHLESIEFSDSTPAILPLNSDTFDLTLEFEPGDTEQVILNIPGTHIRYKTKEQMIEHREIPLKLIDGKIKIRVLVDVSLYEIVGNDGRVYVSLPRDYKQKISEIKLEARGGTAKLTQLEVHELSLIHI
;
A
#
# COMPACT_ATOMS: atom_id res chain seq x y z
N LEU A 1 19.38 -21.06 -23.47
CA LEU A 1 19.20 -19.69 -23.93
C LEU A 1 18.02 -19.06 -23.18
N SER A 2 18.28 -18.53 -22.00
CA SER A 2 17.34 -17.68 -21.29
C SER A 2 17.69 -16.23 -21.62
N SER A 3 17.08 -15.65 -22.58
CA SER A 3 17.22 -14.24 -22.87
C SER A 3 15.83 -13.65 -23.13
N SER A 4 15.27 -13.08 -22.15
CA SER A 4 14.23 -12.10 -22.34
C SER A 4 14.39 -11.01 -21.30
N SER A 5 15.29 -10.08 -21.55
CA SER A 5 15.16 -8.78 -20.95
C SER A 5 14.17 -8.00 -21.82
N ALA A 6 12.91 -7.92 -21.38
CA ALA A 6 12.01 -6.92 -21.90
C ALA A 6 12.43 -5.60 -21.29
N ALA A 7 13.08 -4.73 -22.04
CA ALA A 7 13.28 -3.36 -21.65
C ALA A 7 12.07 -2.56 -22.10
N SER A 8 11.36 -1.93 -21.18
CA SER A 8 10.32 -0.96 -21.50
C SER A 8 10.97 0.41 -21.58
N ASP A 9 10.95 1.04 -22.73
CA ASP A 9 11.30 2.46 -22.82
C ASP A 9 10.00 3.28 -22.75
N VAL A 10 9.91 4.14 -21.74
CA VAL A 10 8.77 5.03 -21.55
C VAL A 10 9.04 6.31 -22.31
N TYR A 11 8.51 6.43 -23.51
CA TYR A 11 8.61 7.66 -24.25
C TYR A 11 7.55 8.67 -23.80
N LYS A 12 7.98 9.79 -23.18
CA LYS A 12 7.13 10.94 -22.88
C LYS A 12 6.62 11.59 -24.15
N ARG A 13 5.35 11.39 -24.50
CA ARG A 13 4.60 12.39 -25.26
C ARG A 13 3.58 13.05 -24.34
N GLN A 14 3.70 14.35 -24.18
CA GLN A 14 2.76 15.18 -23.42
C GLN A 14 1.39 15.17 -24.09
N GLY A 15 0.41 14.55 -23.44
CA GLY A 15 -0.99 14.52 -23.83
C GLY A 15 -1.68 13.31 -23.17
N LYS A 16 -2.78 13.55 -22.46
CA LYS A 16 -3.52 12.49 -21.74
C LYS A 16 -3.99 11.33 -22.63
N GLU A 17 -4.04 11.51 -23.94
CA GLU A 17 -4.53 10.54 -24.92
C GLU A 17 -3.43 9.59 -25.47
N ASN A 18 -2.16 9.86 -25.21
CA ASN A 18 -1.03 9.12 -25.79
C ASN A 18 -0.08 8.50 -24.75
N GLN A 19 -0.57 8.21 -23.54
CA GLN A 19 0.23 7.50 -22.53
C GLN A 19 0.34 6.03 -22.94
N SER A 20 1.53 5.60 -23.31
CA SER A 20 1.77 4.20 -23.68
C SER A 20 3.13 3.72 -23.22
N GLY A 21 3.16 2.46 -22.78
CA GLY A 21 4.36 1.68 -22.70
C GLY A 21 4.62 0.97 -24.01
N ARG A 22 5.90 0.73 -24.33
CA ARG A 22 6.31 0.03 -25.53
C ARG A 22 7.18 -1.13 -25.17
N PHE A 23 6.94 -2.26 -25.83
CA PHE A 23 7.76 -3.45 -25.70
C PHE A 23 8.70 -3.57 -26.87
N TYR A 24 9.96 -3.82 -26.56
CA TYR A 24 11.02 -4.07 -27.53
C TYR A 24 11.73 -5.37 -27.17
N THR A 25 12.23 -6.07 -28.18
CA THR A 25 13.12 -7.23 -28.00
C THR A 25 14.47 -6.97 -28.65
N SER A 26 15.52 -7.55 -28.09
CA SER A 26 16.85 -7.49 -28.64
C SER A 26 17.58 -8.83 -28.41
N VAL A 27 18.37 -9.25 -29.36
CA VAL A 27 19.26 -10.44 -29.24
C VAL A 27 20.67 -10.06 -28.78
N ASP A 28 21.05 -8.80 -28.89
CA ASP A 28 22.42 -8.32 -28.62
C ASP A 28 22.47 -7.11 -27.68
N MET A 29 21.32 -6.63 -27.20
CA MET A 29 21.14 -5.42 -26.37
C MET A 29 21.65 -4.11 -27.02
N LYS A 30 21.86 -4.14 -28.32
CA LYS A 30 22.28 -2.98 -29.13
C LYS A 30 21.26 -2.59 -30.17
N HIS A 31 20.62 -3.60 -30.77
CA HIS A 31 19.60 -3.43 -31.78
C HIS A 31 18.27 -3.91 -31.22
N TRP A 32 17.32 -2.98 -31.12
CA TRP A 32 16.02 -3.21 -30.52
C TRP A 32 14.92 -3.17 -31.55
N GLU A 33 14.08 -4.19 -31.54
CA GLU A 33 12.94 -4.32 -32.43
C GLU A 33 11.64 -4.09 -31.66
N HIS A 34 10.83 -3.13 -32.12
CA HIS A 34 9.51 -2.84 -31.54
C HIS A 34 8.57 -4.03 -31.74
N GLN A 35 7.88 -4.44 -30.67
CA GLN A 35 6.97 -5.58 -30.68
C GLN A 35 5.51 -5.14 -30.51
N SER A 36 5.20 -4.33 -29.49
CA SER A 36 3.83 -3.90 -29.22
C SER A 36 3.77 -2.62 -28.39
N ASP A 37 2.60 -1.98 -28.42
CA ASP A 37 2.26 -0.85 -27.57
C ASP A 37 1.19 -1.25 -26.55
N LEU A 38 1.32 -0.73 -25.33
CA LEU A 38 0.33 -0.86 -24.27
C LEU A 38 -0.16 0.53 -23.85
N PHE A 39 -1.39 0.86 -24.20
CA PHE A 39 -1.97 2.19 -23.96
C PHE A 39 -2.57 2.33 -22.56
N GLY A 40 -2.61 3.58 -22.07
CA GLY A 40 -3.23 3.93 -20.80
C GLY A 40 -2.34 3.73 -19.56
N TYR A 41 -1.07 3.43 -19.71
CA TYR A 41 -0.10 3.33 -18.62
C TYR A 41 0.84 4.52 -18.64
N PHE A 42 1.00 5.13 -17.47
CA PHE A 42 1.71 6.39 -17.31
C PHE A 42 2.96 6.21 -16.47
N GLU A 43 4.10 6.64 -16.98
CA GLU A 43 5.41 6.72 -16.33
C GLU A 43 5.81 5.51 -15.45
N CYS A 44 7.10 5.35 -15.21
CA CYS A 44 7.65 4.37 -14.28
C CYS A 44 7.01 2.97 -14.37
N MET A 45 6.78 2.50 -15.61
CA MET A 45 6.19 1.19 -15.80
C MET A 45 7.16 0.09 -15.41
N GLU A 46 6.64 -0.89 -14.71
CA GLU A 46 7.33 -2.15 -14.42
C GLU A 46 6.51 -3.33 -14.91
N LEU A 47 7.18 -4.33 -15.42
CA LEU A 47 6.62 -5.62 -15.78
C LEU A 47 7.34 -6.70 -14.98
N PHE A 48 6.61 -7.43 -14.16
CA PHE A 48 7.17 -8.49 -13.34
C PHE A 48 6.19 -9.66 -13.18
N LYS A 49 6.71 -10.79 -12.75
CA LYS A 49 5.95 -12.04 -12.60
C LYS A 49 5.82 -12.39 -11.12
N LEU A 50 4.63 -12.82 -10.72
CA LEU A 50 4.35 -13.24 -9.35
C LEU A 50 3.57 -14.55 -9.32
N PRO A 51 3.82 -15.41 -8.31
CA PRO A 51 2.98 -16.56 -8.04
C PRO A 51 1.62 -16.12 -7.47
N VAL A 52 0.57 -16.84 -7.82
CA VAL A 52 -0.77 -16.67 -7.26
C VAL A 52 -0.89 -17.55 -6.01
N ASP A 53 -1.26 -16.95 -4.88
CA ASP A 53 -1.35 -17.63 -3.57
C ASP A 53 -0.07 -18.37 -3.14
N GLY A 54 1.10 -17.91 -3.65
CA GLY A 54 2.40 -18.52 -3.39
C GLY A 54 2.69 -19.78 -4.22
N ASP A 55 1.84 -20.16 -5.15
CA ASP A 55 2.05 -21.31 -6.03
C ASP A 55 2.95 -20.94 -7.22
N GLU A 56 4.22 -21.32 -7.16
CA GLU A 56 5.22 -21.07 -8.20
C GLU A 56 4.88 -21.73 -9.55
N THR A 57 3.97 -22.69 -9.58
CA THR A 57 3.49 -23.34 -10.81
C THR A 57 2.35 -22.55 -11.47
N ASN A 58 1.67 -21.67 -10.70
CA ASN A 58 0.59 -20.81 -11.15
C ASN A 58 0.97 -19.33 -11.03
N THR A 59 1.66 -18.83 -12.02
CA THR A 59 2.17 -17.46 -12.01
C THR A 59 1.42 -16.57 -12.99
N ARG A 60 1.37 -15.26 -12.68
CA ARG A 60 0.85 -14.22 -13.58
C ARG A 60 1.83 -13.08 -13.73
N TRP A 61 1.77 -12.45 -14.89
CA TRP A 61 2.45 -11.18 -15.11
C TRP A 61 1.64 -10.02 -14.57
N VAL A 62 2.35 -9.06 -14.02
CA VAL A 62 1.77 -7.80 -13.54
C VAL A 62 2.45 -6.68 -14.28
N ILE A 63 1.66 -5.76 -14.82
CA ILE A 63 2.15 -4.46 -15.24
C ILE A 63 1.69 -3.42 -14.24
N TYR A 64 2.63 -2.64 -13.74
CA TYR A 64 2.40 -1.59 -12.75
C TYR A 64 2.91 -0.25 -13.29
N SER A 65 2.22 0.85 -13.02
CA SER A 65 2.59 2.19 -13.52
C SER A 65 2.69 3.22 -12.39
N GLY A 66 3.36 4.33 -12.67
CA GLY A 66 3.65 5.38 -11.70
C GLY A 66 2.42 5.99 -11.02
N ASP A 67 1.24 5.91 -11.67
CA ASP A 67 -0.04 6.36 -11.12
C ASP A 67 -0.67 5.40 -10.08
N ALA A 68 0.11 4.44 -9.59
CA ALA A 68 -0.29 3.45 -8.59
C ALA A 68 -1.40 2.48 -9.03
N LYS A 69 -1.49 2.23 -10.33
CA LYS A 69 -2.44 1.29 -10.92
C LYS A 69 -1.71 0.15 -11.61
N TYR A 70 -2.37 -1.01 -11.64
CA TYR A 70 -1.81 -2.22 -12.22
C TYR A 70 -2.85 -3.02 -13.00
N ALA A 71 -2.37 -3.93 -13.84
CA ALA A 71 -3.17 -5.01 -14.40
C ALA A 71 -2.44 -6.34 -14.22
N VAL A 72 -3.22 -7.41 -14.08
CA VAL A 72 -2.76 -8.80 -14.07
C VAL A 72 -3.05 -9.40 -15.43
N GLY A 73 -2.17 -10.24 -15.96
CA GLY A 73 -2.36 -10.85 -17.26
C GLY A 73 -1.24 -11.82 -17.63
N ASP A 74 -1.18 -12.10 -18.91
CA ASP A 74 -0.15 -12.92 -19.52
C ASP A 74 0.79 -12.07 -20.39
N PHE A 75 2.05 -12.46 -20.46
CA PHE A 75 3.04 -11.85 -21.33
C PHE A 75 3.82 -12.93 -22.08
N ASP A 76 3.78 -12.89 -23.40
CA ASP A 76 4.40 -13.88 -24.29
C ASP A 76 5.86 -13.53 -24.67
N GLY A 77 6.42 -12.49 -24.08
CA GLY A 77 7.73 -11.93 -24.41
C GLY A 77 7.67 -10.78 -25.40
N LYS A 78 6.52 -10.47 -25.96
CA LYS A 78 6.27 -9.39 -26.94
C LYS A 78 5.06 -8.55 -26.63
N THR A 79 4.00 -9.17 -26.13
CA THR A 79 2.71 -8.52 -25.90
C THR A 79 2.18 -8.88 -24.53
N PHE A 80 1.71 -7.87 -23.79
CA PHE A 80 0.99 -8.07 -22.55
C PHE A 80 -0.53 -8.11 -22.82
N THR A 81 -1.17 -9.19 -22.37
CA THR A 81 -2.62 -9.39 -22.50
C THR A 81 -3.25 -9.38 -21.10
N PRO A 82 -3.99 -8.33 -20.73
CA PRO A 82 -4.64 -8.26 -19.41
C PRO A 82 -5.79 -9.26 -19.31
N GLU A 83 -5.97 -9.89 -18.13
CA GLU A 83 -7.08 -10.82 -17.84
C GLU A 83 -8.46 -10.13 -17.80
N HIS A 84 -8.50 -8.81 -17.63
CA HIS A 84 -9.75 -8.06 -17.52
C HIS A 84 -9.57 -6.64 -18.09
N GLN A 85 -10.70 -5.99 -18.37
CA GLN A 85 -10.68 -4.61 -18.83
C GLN A 85 -10.35 -3.64 -17.68
N GLY A 86 -9.60 -2.59 -18.00
CA GLY A 86 -9.21 -1.55 -17.05
C GLY A 86 -8.03 -1.94 -16.17
N LYS A 87 -7.78 -1.10 -15.19
CA LYS A 87 -6.68 -1.25 -14.23
C LYS A 87 -7.21 -1.26 -12.80
N HIS A 88 -6.59 -2.06 -11.94
CA HIS A 88 -6.83 -2.02 -10.52
C HIS A 88 -5.98 -0.95 -9.86
N ARG A 89 -6.44 -0.43 -8.73
CA ARG A 89 -5.68 0.46 -7.88
C ARG A 89 -5.37 -0.23 -6.56
N LEU A 90 -4.10 -0.20 -6.16
CA LEU A 90 -3.63 -0.76 -4.89
C LEU A 90 -3.21 0.35 -3.94
N HIS A 91 -2.44 1.33 -4.44
CA HIS A 91 -1.87 2.40 -3.65
C HIS A 91 -2.66 3.70 -3.81
N TYR A 92 -2.79 4.41 -2.70
CA TYR A 92 -3.57 5.64 -2.57
C TYR A 92 -2.76 6.70 -1.83
N GLY A 93 -3.35 7.90 -1.70
CA GLY A 93 -2.73 9.01 -1.01
C GLY A 93 -1.76 9.76 -1.90
N THR A 94 -0.57 10.00 -1.40
CA THR A 94 0.52 10.70 -2.08
C THR A 94 1.56 9.77 -2.67
N TYR A 95 1.28 8.47 -2.73
CA TYR A 95 2.14 7.43 -3.29
C TYR A 95 2.26 7.55 -4.81
N TYR A 96 3.49 7.57 -5.32
CA TYR A 96 3.77 7.75 -6.75
C TYR A 96 5.11 7.11 -7.17
N ALA A 97 5.30 6.87 -8.47
CA ALA A 97 6.57 6.54 -9.13
C ALA A 97 7.38 5.45 -8.40
N SER A 98 6.68 4.41 -7.94
CA SER A 98 7.31 3.31 -7.22
C SER A 98 8.16 2.43 -8.13
N GLN A 99 9.14 1.77 -7.53
CA GLN A 99 9.99 0.79 -8.19
C GLN A 99 10.16 -0.44 -7.31
N THR A 100 10.34 -1.61 -7.93
CA THR A 100 10.60 -2.87 -7.24
C THR A 100 12.08 -3.19 -7.21
N PHE A 101 12.53 -3.85 -6.14
CA PHE A 101 13.86 -4.43 -6.08
C PHE A 101 13.93 -5.73 -6.88
N ASP A 102 14.95 -5.86 -7.72
CA ASP A 102 15.28 -7.14 -8.34
C ASP A 102 16.11 -8.01 -7.41
N ASN A 103 15.93 -9.33 -7.55
CA ASN A 103 16.69 -10.32 -6.78
C ASN A 103 16.60 -10.17 -5.25
N ALA A 104 15.48 -9.69 -4.72
CA ALA A 104 15.27 -9.69 -3.28
C ALA A 104 15.29 -11.11 -2.71
N PRO A 105 15.83 -11.32 -1.50
CA PRO A 105 15.93 -12.64 -0.89
C PRO A 105 14.58 -13.37 -0.83
N GLY A 106 14.58 -14.67 -1.12
CA GLY A 106 13.37 -15.49 -1.13
C GLY A 106 12.44 -15.27 -2.32
N GLY A 107 12.93 -14.66 -3.42
CA GLY A 107 12.11 -14.39 -4.61
C GLY A 107 11.03 -13.34 -4.39
N ARG A 108 11.09 -12.59 -3.28
CA ARG A 108 10.13 -11.54 -2.96
C ARG A 108 10.18 -10.39 -3.99
N LYS A 109 9.04 -9.78 -4.22
CA LYS A 109 8.92 -8.56 -5.00
C LYS A 109 8.67 -7.37 -4.05
N ILE A 110 9.75 -6.77 -3.60
CA ILE A 110 9.71 -5.64 -2.64
C ILE A 110 9.63 -4.34 -3.43
N GLN A 111 8.68 -3.49 -3.09
CA GLN A 111 8.45 -2.19 -3.72
C GLN A 111 8.66 -1.05 -2.72
N VAL A 112 9.19 0.06 -3.22
CA VAL A 112 9.27 1.36 -2.52
C VAL A 112 8.71 2.42 -3.45
N GLY A 113 7.85 3.28 -2.93
CA GLY A 113 7.27 4.40 -3.65
C GLY A 113 7.77 5.74 -3.14
N TRP A 114 7.59 6.77 -3.96
CA TRP A 114 7.79 8.15 -3.56
C TRP A 114 6.50 8.72 -2.99
N ASN A 115 6.54 9.17 -1.74
CA ASN A 115 5.49 10.01 -1.18
C ASN A 115 5.76 11.45 -1.62
N THR A 116 4.87 11.97 -2.48
CA THR A 116 5.01 13.29 -3.12
C THR A 116 4.62 14.45 -2.20
N SER A 117 4.25 14.20 -0.95
CA SER A 117 3.96 15.26 0.01
C SER A 117 5.21 16.10 0.26
N GLN A 118 4.99 17.38 0.56
CA GLN A 118 6.10 18.25 0.96
C GLN A 118 6.65 17.78 2.30
N SER A 119 7.96 17.76 2.39
CA SER A 119 8.65 17.57 3.66
C SER A 119 8.38 18.74 4.62
N ALA A 120 8.66 18.53 5.89
CA ALA A 120 8.70 19.62 6.86
C ALA A 120 9.55 20.77 6.33
N PRO A 121 9.17 22.05 6.56
CA PRO A 121 9.92 23.19 6.05
C PRO A 121 11.41 23.18 6.46
N GLU A 122 11.72 22.61 7.62
CA GLU A 122 13.06 22.50 8.17
C GLU A 122 13.82 21.24 7.71
N ALA A 123 13.16 20.33 6.97
CA ALA A 123 13.81 19.11 6.48
C ALA A 123 14.80 19.44 5.35
N PRO A 124 16.01 18.86 5.38
CA PRO A 124 17.01 19.09 4.33
C PRO A 124 16.69 18.33 3.02
N TYR A 125 15.50 17.75 2.89
CA TYR A 125 15.07 16.93 1.75
C TYR A 125 13.62 17.27 1.36
N ALA A 126 13.22 16.89 0.16
CA ALA A 126 11.87 17.01 -0.35
C ALA A 126 11.28 15.62 -0.68
N GLY A 127 10.06 15.35 -0.17
CA GLY A 127 9.40 14.05 -0.30
C GLY A 127 9.94 13.01 0.67
N HIS A 128 9.33 11.82 0.64
CA HIS A 128 9.67 10.68 1.49
C HIS A 128 9.65 9.41 0.66
N HIS A 129 10.38 8.38 1.08
CA HIS A 129 10.13 7.04 0.63
C HIS A 129 9.02 6.41 1.47
N SER A 130 8.20 5.56 0.84
CA SER A 130 7.29 4.67 1.56
C SER A 130 8.08 3.64 2.37
N PHE A 131 7.44 3.03 3.36
CA PHE A 131 7.99 1.80 3.91
C PHE A 131 8.10 0.74 2.81
N PRO A 132 9.19 -0.05 2.79
CA PRO A 132 9.29 -1.17 1.88
C PRO A 132 8.17 -2.18 2.13
N HIS A 133 7.53 -2.65 1.06
CA HIS A 133 6.46 -3.63 1.16
C HIS A 133 6.57 -4.70 0.08
N ASN A 134 6.17 -5.91 0.44
CA ASN A 134 6.17 -7.06 -0.45
C ASN A 134 4.86 -7.12 -1.23
N LEU A 135 4.97 -7.29 -2.55
CA LEU A 135 3.84 -7.49 -3.45
C LEU A 135 3.55 -8.97 -3.63
N THR A 136 2.29 -9.35 -3.54
CA THR A 136 1.82 -10.72 -3.72
C THR A 136 0.54 -10.76 -4.55
N LEU A 137 0.24 -11.87 -5.24
CA LEU A 137 -1.03 -12.09 -5.92
C LEU A 137 -1.89 -13.08 -5.17
N HIS A 138 -3.18 -12.77 -5.07
CA HIS A 138 -4.16 -13.61 -4.42
C HIS A 138 -5.40 -13.81 -5.29
N LYS A 139 -5.93 -15.03 -5.28
CA LYS A 139 -7.22 -15.32 -5.89
C LYS A 139 -8.32 -14.83 -4.97
N GLU A 140 -9.16 -13.95 -5.48
CA GLU A 140 -10.32 -13.41 -4.79
C GLU A 140 -11.62 -13.72 -5.59
N ALA A 141 -12.78 -13.45 -5.02
CA ALA A 141 -14.06 -13.71 -5.69
C ALA A 141 -14.20 -13.00 -7.05
N GLU A 142 -13.59 -11.82 -7.16
CA GLU A 142 -13.67 -10.96 -8.35
C GLU A 142 -12.46 -11.16 -9.31
N GLY A 143 -11.64 -12.20 -9.12
CA GLY A 143 -10.44 -12.51 -9.90
C GLY A 143 -9.14 -12.32 -9.12
N ILE A 144 -8.00 -12.38 -9.81
CA ILE A 144 -6.70 -12.24 -9.17
C ILE A 144 -6.44 -10.77 -8.81
N ARG A 145 -6.00 -10.52 -7.56
CA ARG A 145 -5.69 -9.20 -7.04
C ARG A 145 -4.31 -9.16 -6.42
N MET A 146 -3.64 -8.03 -6.58
CA MET A 146 -2.36 -7.77 -5.92
C MET A 146 -2.59 -7.21 -4.52
N ARG A 147 -1.75 -7.63 -3.58
CA ARG A 147 -1.69 -7.10 -2.23
C ARG A 147 -0.30 -6.54 -1.93
N ALA A 148 -0.24 -5.57 -1.04
CA ALA A 148 1.00 -4.95 -0.57
C ALA A 148 1.05 -5.00 0.95
N ASN A 149 2.02 -5.68 1.51
CA ASN A 149 2.24 -5.76 2.95
C ASN A 149 3.65 -5.29 3.31
N PRO A 150 3.81 -4.49 4.38
CA PRO A 150 5.12 -4.11 4.87
C PRO A 150 6.01 -5.34 5.07
N ILE A 151 7.29 -5.20 4.74
CA ILE A 151 8.24 -6.31 4.88
C ILE A 151 8.38 -6.76 6.34
N GLU A 152 8.68 -8.04 6.56
CA GLU A 152 8.78 -8.64 7.90
C GLU A 152 9.92 -8.05 8.72
N GLU A 153 10.96 -7.54 8.07
CA GLU A 153 12.13 -6.91 8.70
C GLU A 153 11.77 -5.70 9.57
N ILE A 154 10.62 -5.06 9.32
CA ILE A 154 10.13 -3.98 10.20
C ILE A 154 9.94 -4.46 11.64
N LYS A 155 9.65 -5.73 11.85
CA LYS A 155 9.49 -6.32 13.20
C LYS A 155 10.78 -6.29 14.01
N GLU A 156 11.94 -6.28 13.36
CA GLU A 156 13.24 -6.18 14.03
C GLU A 156 13.47 -4.81 14.68
N LEU A 157 12.71 -3.80 14.26
CA LEU A 157 12.75 -2.45 14.82
C LEU A 157 11.90 -2.30 16.09
N ARG A 158 11.10 -3.29 16.45
CA ARG A 158 10.16 -3.23 17.57
C ARG A 158 10.90 -3.31 18.90
N VAL A 159 10.69 -2.33 19.77
CA VAL A 159 11.37 -2.25 21.09
C VAL A 159 10.43 -2.37 22.26
N LYS A 160 9.17 -2.00 22.13
CA LYS A 160 8.17 -2.09 23.19
C LYS A 160 6.79 -2.33 22.58
N SER A 161 5.97 -3.12 23.27
CA SER A 161 4.63 -3.48 22.79
C SER A 161 3.56 -3.10 23.79
N HIS A 162 2.42 -2.69 23.27
CA HIS A 162 1.19 -2.38 24.01
C HIS A 162 0.04 -3.10 23.32
N HIS A 163 -0.98 -3.47 24.08
CA HIS A 163 -2.16 -4.13 23.52
C HIS A 163 -3.43 -3.77 24.29
N LEU A 164 -4.55 -3.78 23.56
CA LEU A 164 -5.91 -3.76 24.11
C LEU A 164 -6.74 -4.79 23.33
N GLU A 165 -7.62 -5.50 24.05
CA GLU A 165 -8.48 -6.50 23.45
C GLU A 165 -9.91 -6.42 24.01
N SER A 166 -10.87 -6.84 23.21
CA SER A 166 -12.26 -7.09 23.60
C SER A 166 -12.93 -5.91 24.34
N ILE A 167 -12.78 -4.70 23.81
CA ILE A 167 -13.36 -3.48 24.38
C ILE A 167 -14.47 -2.96 23.45
N GLU A 168 -15.64 -2.69 24.01
CA GLU A 168 -16.65 -1.86 23.36
C GLU A 168 -16.26 -0.39 23.51
N PHE A 169 -16.42 0.37 22.43
CA PHE A 169 -16.11 1.80 22.44
C PHE A 169 -17.14 2.60 21.63
N SER A 170 -17.33 3.85 22.05
CA SER A 170 -18.25 4.80 21.45
C SER A 170 -17.68 6.22 21.52
N ASP A 171 -18.46 7.21 21.13
CA ASP A 171 -18.12 8.61 21.28
C ASP A 171 -18.03 9.03 22.78
N SER A 172 -18.94 8.49 23.61
CA SER A 172 -18.96 8.77 25.06
C SER A 172 -17.97 7.92 25.87
N THR A 173 -17.58 6.77 25.36
CA THR A 173 -16.65 5.82 26.01
C THR A 173 -15.56 5.40 25.03
N PRO A 174 -14.63 6.30 24.68
CA PRO A 174 -13.55 5.97 23.75
C PRO A 174 -12.57 4.97 24.35
N ALA A 175 -11.96 4.14 23.51
CA ALA A 175 -10.82 3.33 23.91
C ALA A 175 -9.53 4.18 23.76
N ILE A 176 -8.75 4.29 24.83
CA ILE A 176 -7.54 5.12 24.88
C ILE A 176 -6.35 4.25 25.25
N LEU A 177 -5.29 4.35 24.47
CA LEU A 177 -3.99 3.75 24.75
C LEU A 177 -2.95 4.87 24.93
N PRO A 178 -2.41 5.09 26.14
CA PRO A 178 -1.30 6.01 26.35
C PRO A 178 -0.07 5.53 25.57
N LEU A 179 0.54 6.42 24.80
CA LEU A 179 1.71 6.13 23.99
C LEU A 179 2.59 7.38 23.93
N ASN A 180 3.88 7.23 24.15
CA ASN A 180 4.86 8.30 24.01
C ASN A 180 5.95 7.89 23.03
N SER A 181 5.57 7.81 21.76
CA SER A 181 6.47 7.47 20.68
C SER A 181 6.02 8.16 19.39
N ASP A 182 6.95 8.74 18.65
CA ASP A 182 6.68 9.37 17.36
C ASP A 182 6.77 8.36 16.19
N THR A 183 7.22 7.12 16.46
CA THR A 183 7.36 6.04 15.46
C THR A 183 6.84 4.72 15.99
N PHE A 184 5.89 4.10 15.30
CA PHE A 184 5.33 2.82 15.71
C PHE A 184 4.65 2.06 14.56
N ASP A 185 4.45 0.78 14.81
CA ASP A 185 3.70 -0.17 13.99
C ASP A 185 2.45 -0.60 14.77
N LEU A 186 1.28 -0.17 14.30
CA LEU A 186 -0.01 -0.43 14.93
C LEU A 186 -0.82 -1.40 14.08
N THR A 187 -1.41 -2.41 14.70
CA THR A 187 -2.43 -3.27 14.09
C THR A 187 -3.73 -3.13 14.88
N LEU A 188 -4.80 -2.83 14.18
CA LEU A 188 -6.15 -2.64 14.69
C LEU A 188 -7.12 -3.57 13.96
N GLU A 189 -7.91 -4.36 14.71
CA GLU A 189 -9.05 -5.10 14.19
C GLU A 189 -10.31 -4.74 14.99
N PHE A 190 -11.40 -4.42 14.30
CA PHE A 190 -12.66 -4.04 14.93
C PHE A 190 -13.88 -4.47 14.12
N GLU A 191 -14.98 -4.67 14.84
CA GLU A 191 -16.34 -4.82 14.31
C GLU A 191 -17.03 -3.46 14.42
N PRO A 192 -17.33 -2.78 13.31
CA PRO A 192 -17.92 -1.44 13.36
C PRO A 192 -19.41 -1.48 13.80
N GLY A 193 -20.07 -2.64 13.69
CA GLY A 193 -21.50 -2.76 14.00
C GLY A 193 -22.35 -1.86 13.10
N ASP A 194 -23.28 -1.14 13.73
CA ASP A 194 -24.21 -0.20 13.10
C ASP A 194 -23.76 1.27 13.21
N THR A 195 -22.52 1.52 13.63
CA THR A 195 -21.98 2.86 13.74
C THR A 195 -21.96 3.60 12.41
N GLU A 196 -22.04 4.92 12.44
CA GLU A 196 -21.83 5.74 11.24
C GLU A 196 -20.34 5.77 10.86
N GLN A 197 -19.47 5.93 11.87
CA GLN A 197 -18.03 6.04 11.68
C GLN A 197 -17.26 5.43 12.84
N VAL A 198 -16.12 4.82 12.51
CA VAL A 198 -15.05 4.49 13.46
C VAL A 198 -13.84 5.38 13.16
N ILE A 199 -13.29 6.02 14.19
CA ILE A 199 -12.22 7.00 14.08
C ILE A 199 -11.03 6.56 14.91
N LEU A 200 -9.91 6.35 14.27
CA LEU A 200 -8.61 6.20 14.91
C LEU A 200 -7.92 7.58 14.92
N ASN A 201 -7.81 8.17 16.09
CA ASN A 201 -7.12 9.43 16.31
C ASN A 201 -5.68 9.16 16.75
N ILE A 202 -4.74 9.70 16.00
CA ILE A 202 -3.31 9.74 16.31
C ILE A 202 -2.92 11.20 16.21
N PRO A 203 -2.28 11.82 17.23
CA PRO A 203 -1.87 13.22 17.16
C PRO A 203 -1.10 13.53 15.85
N GLY A 204 -1.56 14.55 15.14
CA GLY A 204 -1.06 14.90 13.80
C GLY A 204 -1.76 14.23 12.64
N THR A 205 -2.67 13.26 12.89
CA THR A 205 -3.51 12.64 11.87
C THR A 205 -4.75 11.95 12.45
N HIS A 206 -5.68 11.59 11.60
CA HIS A 206 -6.81 10.74 11.95
C HIS A 206 -7.25 9.89 10.77
N ILE A 207 -7.69 8.68 11.06
CA ILE A 207 -8.21 7.73 10.07
C ILE A 207 -9.69 7.51 10.40
N ARG A 208 -10.58 7.88 9.47
CA ARG A 208 -12.03 7.70 9.60
C ARG A 208 -12.50 6.62 8.66
N TYR A 209 -13.09 5.61 9.22
CA TYR A 209 -13.79 4.56 8.48
C TYR A 209 -15.30 4.84 8.50
N LYS A 210 -15.91 4.95 7.32
CA LYS A 210 -17.35 5.09 7.13
C LYS A 210 -17.99 3.72 6.97
N THR A 211 -18.79 3.33 7.94
CA THR A 211 -19.33 1.97 8.05
C THR A 211 -20.25 1.60 6.90
N LYS A 212 -21.21 2.48 6.59
CA LYS A 212 -22.20 2.23 5.53
C LYS A 212 -21.57 2.18 4.14
N GLU A 213 -20.68 3.11 3.86
CA GLU A 213 -19.98 3.22 2.58
C GLU A 213 -18.82 2.22 2.44
N GLN A 214 -18.42 1.59 3.53
CA GLN A 214 -17.28 0.67 3.61
C GLN A 214 -16.01 1.26 3.00
N MET A 215 -15.61 2.44 3.51
CA MET A 215 -14.45 3.16 2.99
C MET A 215 -13.73 3.95 4.08
N ILE A 216 -12.44 4.19 3.87
CA ILE A 216 -11.69 5.22 4.57
C ILE A 216 -12.06 6.57 3.94
N GLU A 217 -12.51 7.54 4.76
CA GLU A 217 -13.04 8.82 4.28
C GLU A 217 -12.03 9.59 3.42
N HIS A 218 -10.76 9.56 3.78
CA HIS A 218 -9.73 10.25 3.02
C HIS A 218 -9.65 9.70 1.58
N ARG A 219 -10.03 10.54 0.60
CA ARG A 219 -10.09 10.21 -0.82
C ARG A 219 -10.99 9.02 -1.17
N GLU A 220 -11.98 8.70 -0.33
CA GLU A 220 -12.98 7.67 -0.58
C GLU A 220 -12.35 6.30 -0.92
N ILE A 221 -11.41 5.87 -0.09
CA ILE A 221 -10.65 4.63 -0.31
C ILE A 221 -11.51 3.44 0.11
N PRO A 222 -11.90 2.55 -0.82
CA PRO A 222 -12.75 1.41 -0.51
C PRO A 222 -12.04 0.43 0.43
N LEU A 223 -12.71 0.05 1.51
CA LEU A 223 -12.25 -0.97 2.46
C LEU A 223 -13.45 -1.78 2.93
N LYS A 224 -13.74 -2.86 2.20
CA LYS A 224 -14.91 -3.71 2.46
C LYS A 224 -14.72 -4.51 3.75
N LEU A 225 -15.83 -4.75 4.46
CA LEU A 225 -15.84 -5.69 5.58
C LEU A 225 -15.45 -7.10 5.12
N ILE A 226 -14.66 -7.78 5.93
CA ILE A 226 -14.36 -9.21 5.78
C ILE A 226 -14.84 -9.88 7.06
N ASP A 227 -15.78 -10.81 6.94
CA ASP A 227 -16.43 -11.51 8.07
C ASP A 227 -16.93 -10.55 9.17
N GLY A 228 -17.52 -9.41 8.75
CA GLY A 228 -18.03 -8.38 9.65
C GLY A 228 -16.98 -7.47 10.28
N LYS A 229 -15.72 -7.60 9.93
CA LYS A 229 -14.58 -6.91 10.53
C LYS A 229 -13.81 -6.06 9.55
N ILE A 230 -13.11 -5.09 10.08
CA ILE A 230 -12.08 -4.29 9.42
C ILE A 230 -10.75 -4.52 10.14
N LYS A 231 -9.72 -4.79 9.36
CA LYS A 231 -8.34 -4.85 9.84
C LYS A 231 -7.52 -3.74 9.20
N ILE A 232 -6.84 -2.96 10.03
CA ILE A 232 -5.98 -1.86 9.59
C ILE A 232 -4.63 -2.01 10.29
N ARG A 233 -3.54 -1.95 9.53
CA ARG A 233 -2.20 -1.74 10.07
C ARG A 233 -1.76 -0.34 9.72
N VAL A 234 -1.19 0.38 10.68
CA VAL A 234 -0.68 1.74 10.49
C VAL A 234 0.79 1.78 10.87
N LEU A 235 1.63 2.11 9.93
CA LEU A 235 3.02 2.43 10.17
C LEU A 235 3.16 3.94 10.31
N VAL A 236 3.68 4.40 11.43
CA VAL A 236 3.88 5.83 11.71
C VAL A 236 5.38 6.11 11.80
N ASP A 237 5.83 7.01 10.97
CA ASP A 237 7.14 7.64 11.04
C ASP A 237 6.97 9.12 11.43
N VAL A 238 8.06 9.84 11.62
CA VAL A 238 8.05 11.22 12.13
C VAL A 238 7.10 12.12 11.33
N SER A 239 7.19 12.11 10.01
CA SER A 239 6.41 12.98 9.12
C SER A 239 5.51 12.27 8.12
N LEU A 240 5.41 10.95 8.25
CA LEU A 240 4.69 10.06 7.33
C LEU A 240 3.87 9.06 8.14
N TYR A 241 2.70 8.69 7.63
CA TYR A 241 2.02 7.47 8.05
C TYR A 241 1.47 6.70 6.86
N GLU A 242 1.45 5.39 7.00
CA GLU A 242 0.96 4.50 5.98
C GLU A 242 -0.08 3.55 6.55
N ILE A 243 -1.16 3.35 5.80
CA ILE A 243 -2.28 2.51 6.18
C ILE A 243 -2.31 1.30 5.25
N VAL A 244 -2.36 0.13 5.84
CA VAL A 244 -2.56 -1.14 5.13
C VAL A 244 -3.90 -1.71 5.55
N GLY A 245 -4.85 -1.76 4.63
CA GLY A 245 -6.19 -2.26 4.89
C GLY A 245 -6.36 -3.72 4.49
N ASN A 246 -7.01 -4.50 5.38
CA ASN A 246 -7.41 -5.89 5.14
C ASN A 246 -6.31 -6.74 4.50
N ASP A 247 -5.17 -6.84 5.22
CA ASP A 247 -4.02 -7.67 4.83
C ASP A 247 -3.45 -7.31 3.44
N GLY A 248 -3.33 -6.01 3.17
CA GLY A 248 -2.66 -5.52 1.96
C GLY A 248 -3.56 -5.30 0.75
N ARG A 249 -4.88 -5.41 0.88
CA ARG A 249 -5.82 -5.10 -0.22
C ARG A 249 -5.82 -3.61 -0.60
N VAL A 250 -5.46 -2.77 0.35
CA VAL A 250 -5.34 -1.32 0.21
C VAL A 250 -4.07 -0.86 0.89
N TYR A 251 -3.32 -0.02 0.23
CA TYR A 251 -2.12 0.62 0.77
C TYR A 251 -2.21 2.13 0.57
N VAL A 252 -2.06 2.91 1.64
CA VAL A 252 -2.21 4.36 1.61
C VAL A 252 -0.98 5.01 2.23
N SER A 253 -0.40 5.99 1.58
CA SER A 253 0.75 6.74 2.09
C SER A 253 0.37 8.22 2.19
N LEU A 254 0.51 8.82 3.37
CA LEU A 254 0.06 10.18 3.67
C LEU A 254 1.04 10.93 4.59
N PRO A 255 1.13 12.27 4.47
CA PRO A 255 1.91 13.07 5.40
C PRO A 255 1.25 13.13 6.77
N ARG A 256 2.08 13.19 7.82
CA ARG A 256 1.70 13.46 9.20
C ARG A 256 2.19 14.85 9.63
N ASP A 257 1.40 15.56 10.42
CA ASP A 257 1.89 16.76 11.10
C ASP A 257 2.85 16.37 12.25
N TYR A 258 4.13 16.40 11.96
CA TYR A 258 5.22 16.01 12.87
C TYR A 258 5.35 16.94 14.09
N LYS A 259 4.74 18.14 14.06
CA LYS A 259 4.74 19.06 15.21
C LYS A 259 3.82 18.59 16.34
N GLN A 260 2.88 17.71 16.01
CA GLN A 260 1.97 17.09 16.97
C GLN A 260 2.66 15.88 17.64
N LYS A 261 3.04 16.06 18.92
CA LYS A 261 3.62 14.95 19.70
C LYS A 261 2.57 13.90 20.02
N ILE A 262 2.92 12.64 19.89
CA ILE A 262 2.04 11.53 20.17
C ILE A 262 2.13 11.19 21.66
N SER A 263 1.03 11.43 22.39
CA SER A 263 0.88 11.11 23.82
C SER A 263 -0.13 9.98 24.05
N GLU A 264 -1.00 9.73 23.08
CA GLU A 264 -2.00 8.67 23.14
C GLU A 264 -2.50 8.30 21.74
N ILE A 265 -3.10 7.13 21.65
CA ILE A 265 -3.94 6.69 20.52
C ILE A 265 -5.36 6.56 21.05
N LYS A 266 -6.34 7.13 20.33
CA LYS A 266 -7.74 7.13 20.74
C LYS A 266 -8.62 6.55 19.66
N LEU A 267 -9.48 5.60 20.02
CA LEU A 267 -10.53 5.05 19.16
C LEU A 267 -11.89 5.58 19.60
N GLU A 268 -12.65 6.11 18.67
CA GLU A 268 -14.01 6.62 18.84
C GLU A 268 -14.94 5.96 17.81
N ALA A 269 -16.20 5.77 18.20
CA ALA A 269 -17.25 5.33 17.29
C ALA A 269 -18.42 6.30 17.37
N ARG A 270 -18.87 6.82 16.23
CA ARG A 270 -19.99 7.77 16.15
C ARG A 270 -21.23 7.07 15.60
N GLY A 271 -22.38 7.49 16.14
CA GLY A 271 -23.68 6.96 15.72
C GLY A 271 -23.99 5.56 16.24
N GLY A 272 -23.20 5.03 17.20
CA GLY A 272 -23.39 3.70 17.77
C GLY A 272 -22.19 3.23 18.58
N THR A 273 -22.12 1.94 18.84
CA THR A 273 -21.03 1.27 19.55
C THR A 273 -20.31 0.30 18.63
N ALA A 274 -19.01 0.38 18.58
CA ALA A 274 -18.15 -0.56 17.88
C ALA A 274 -17.41 -1.46 18.88
N LYS A 275 -16.93 -2.59 18.43
CA LYS A 275 -16.17 -3.53 19.24
C LYS A 275 -14.74 -3.65 18.71
N LEU A 276 -13.79 -3.29 19.55
CA LEU A 276 -12.39 -3.58 19.33
C LEU A 276 -12.17 -5.08 19.57
N THR A 277 -11.68 -5.79 18.58
CA THR A 277 -11.29 -7.19 18.74
C THR A 277 -9.80 -7.32 19.05
N GLN A 278 -8.97 -6.44 18.51
CA GLN A 278 -7.53 -6.40 18.75
C GLN A 278 -6.96 -5.02 18.46
N LEU A 279 -6.09 -4.54 19.34
CA LEU A 279 -5.18 -3.43 19.10
C LEU A 279 -3.79 -3.79 19.61
N GLU A 280 -2.83 -3.86 18.72
CA GLU A 280 -1.41 -4.01 19.03
C GLU A 280 -0.65 -2.79 18.55
N VAL A 281 0.22 -2.26 19.39
CA VAL A 281 1.11 -1.14 19.05
C VAL A 281 2.53 -1.51 19.45
N HIS A 282 3.43 -1.46 18.49
CA HIS A 282 4.86 -1.69 18.71
C HIS A 282 5.63 -0.39 18.45
N GLU A 283 6.23 0.16 19.51
CA GLU A 283 7.16 1.28 19.35
C GLU A 283 8.36 0.83 18.52
N LEU A 284 8.76 1.65 17.56
CA LEU A 284 9.90 1.35 16.69
C LEU A 284 11.14 2.13 17.15
N SER A 285 12.28 1.49 17.11
CA SER A 285 13.55 2.18 17.34
C SER A 285 13.87 3.10 16.17
N LEU A 286 14.30 4.31 16.45
CA LEU A 286 14.97 5.14 15.46
C LEU A 286 16.35 4.54 15.20
N ILE A 287 16.54 3.98 14.01
CA ILE A 287 17.88 3.57 13.59
C ILE A 287 18.60 4.85 13.21
N HIS A 288 19.52 5.28 14.06
CA HIS A 288 20.53 6.23 13.65
C HIS A 288 21.58 5.45 12.86
N ILE A 289 21.52 5.57 11.53
CA ILE A 289 22.61 5.13 10.65
C ILE A 289 23.70 6.19 10.68
#